data_7176aaf16acd797550cce5de76b95262
#
_entry.id   7176aaf16acd797550cce5de76b95262
#
_cell.length_a   1.000
_cell.length_b   1.000
_cell.length_c   1.000
_cell.angle_alpha   90.00
_cell.angle_beta   90.00
_cell.angle_gamma   90.00
#
_symmetry.space_group_name_H-M   'P 1'
#
loop_
_entity.id
_entity.type
_entity.pdbx_description
1 polymer ?
#
loop_
_entity_poly.entity_id
_entity_poly.type
_entity_poly.pdbx_seq_one_letter_code
_entity_poly.pdbx_strand_id
1 'polypeptide(L)'
;MKLIRFTTTDSPNPCFGVVVRDQAVPLAVLQSKAGKSSPHLTDSRSYLANLPDSERAAKEVCAWGEQHLGELGKNECFPLNAVRLLEPVEVAALFDFGLTPRHLKNSAETLMKYEKDNPQTAPMLQAFANALLAPKPKPVPGRPEPLPYYKCNMNTIAGDGETVPWPAYTSRLDVEPELAVVYGNEKQPVAGFCIFNDISARDVQATEFVGGFCLTKDMAKGNQLGPYLVTLDEVGDPYNLKVTVVVNGHAKYQGSTSEVSHKAEDVFAWLGFMAHPKPGSVIGFGTIPDCTGLDHDDFIDPGAEIQVTFERLGTLRCRFAEPTGKLLPSRWPVRPQMQKYHV
;
A
#
# COMPACT_ATOMS: atom_id res chain seq x y z
N MET A 1 -14.94 11.21 -0.32
CA MET A 1 -14.21 11.99 0.74
C MET A 1 -12.80 11.41 0.89
N LYS A 2 -11.76 12.25 1.05
CA LYS A 2 -10.36 11.85 1.22
C LYS A 2 -9.92 12.14 2.65
N LEU A 3 -9.85 11.12 3.49
CA LEU A 3 -9.39 11.22 4.87
C LEU A 3 -7.87 11.09 4.95
N ILE A 4 -7.25 11.82 5.88
CA ILE A 4 -5.80 11.90 6.05
C ILE A 4 -5.41 11.86 7.53
N ARG A 5 -4.21 11.35 7.78
CA ARG A 5 -3.43 11.65 8.98
C ARG A 5 -2.21 12.46 8.57
N PHE A 6 -1.92 13.51 9.30
CA PHE A 6 -0.83 14.40 8.92
C PHE A 6 -0.22 15.11 10.14
N THR A 7 0.99 15.61 9.95
CA THR A 7 1.65 16.54 10.86
C THR A 7 1.97 17.84 10.14
N THR A 8 2.11 18.92 10.91
CA THR A 8 2.57 20.22 10.41
C THR A 8 3.97 20.52 10.91
N THR A 9 4.64 21.52 10.34
CA THR A 9 5.95 21.99 10.83
C THR A 9 5.91 22.45 12.27
N ASP A 10 4.78 23.01 12.71
CA ASP A 10 4.60 23.60 14.04
C ASP A 10 4.06 22.57 15.06
N SER A 11 3.60 21.39 14.62
CA SER A 11 3.09 20.33 15.49
C SER A 11 3.50 18.95 14.99
N PRO A 12 4.37 18.23 15.71
CA PRO A 12 4.72 16.86 15.39
C PRO A 12 3.62 15.85 15.75
N ASN A 13 2.59 16.27 16.49
CA ASN A 13 1.47 15.39 16.86
C ASN A 13 0.57 15.13 15.66
N PRO A 14 0.25 13.85 15.36
CA PRO A 14 -0.63 13.50 14.27
C PRO A 14 -2.03 14.12 14.43
N CYS A 15 -2.51 14.75 13.37
CA CYS A 15 -3.90 15.20 13.22
C CYS A 15 -4.66 14.24 12.32
N PHE A 16 -5.91 13.94 12.68
CA PHE A 16 -6.85 13.26 11.79
C PHE A 16 -7.73 14.32 11.10
N GLY A 17 -7.75 14.28 9.79
CA GLY A 17 -8.38 15.33 8.99
C GLY A 17 -8.90 14.83 7.66
N VAL A 18 -9.24 15.77 6.82
CA VAL A 18 -9.79 15.54 5.49
C VAL A 18 -9.18 16.54 4.51
N VAL A 19 -9.11 16.15 3.25
CA VAL A 19 -8.77 17.06 2.16
C VAL A 19 -10.03 17.78 1.72
N VAL A 20 -10.04 19.10 1.87
CA VAL A 20 -11.08 20.00 1.34
C VAL A 20 -10.43 20.82 0.23
N ARG A 21 -10.81 20.56 -1.02
CA ARG A 21 -10.12 21.06 -2.23
C ARG A 21 -8.64 20.62 -2.22
N ASP A 22 -7.71 21.54 -1.97
CA ASP A 22 -6.26 21.32 -1.89
C ASP A 22 -5.69 21.62 -0.50
N GLN A 23 -6.56 21.66 0.53
CA GLN A 23 -6.20 21.95 1.90
C GLN A 23 -6.36 20.71 2.77
N ALA A 24 -5.40 20.49 3.67
CA ALA A 24 -5.50 19.57 4.80
C ALA A 24 -6.21 20.27 5.96
N VAL A 25 -7.38 19.77 6.35
CA VAL A 25 -8.18 20.39 7.41
C VAL A 25 -8.45 19.36 8.52
N PRO A 26 -8.05 19.63 9.78
CA PRO A 26 -8.41 18.75 10.89
C PRO A 26 -9.92 18.62 11.04
N LEU A 27 -10.44 17.40 11.20
CA LEU A 27 -11.87 17.17 11.43
C LEU A 27 -12.36 17.85 12.71
N ALA A 28 -11.52 17.92 13.74
CA ALA A 28 -11.83 18.64 14.98
C ALA A 28 -12.09 20.13 14.75
N VAL A 29 -11.35 20.77 13.85
CA VAL A 29 -11.57 22.18 13.45
C VAL A 29 -12.91 22.32 12.73
N LEU A 30 -13.17 21.47 11.74
CA LEU A 30 -14.45 21.51 11.01
C LEU A 30 -15.65 21.32 11.93
N GLN A 31 -15.57 20.38 12.89
CA GLN A 31 -16.63 20.20 13.88
C GLN A 31 -16.88 21.46 14.69
N SER A 32 -15.83 22.04 15.25
CA SER A 32 -15.92 23.25 16.07
C SER A 32 -16.55 24.41 15.31
N LYS A 33 -16.08 24.66 14.09
CA LYS A 33 -16.58 25.76 13.24
C LYS A 33 -18.00 25.55 12.75
N ALA A 34 -18.36 24.32 12.42
CA ALA A 34 -19.72 23.96 12.00
C ALA A 34 -20.74 23.91 13.19
N GLY A 35 -20.30 24.14 14.41
CA GLY A 35 -21.15 23.99 15.60
C GLY A 35 -21.65 22.55 15.81
N LYS A 36 -20.87 21.57 15.36
CA LYS A 36 -21.15 20.13 15.47
C LYS A 36 -20.20 19.51 16.49
N SER A 37 -20.62 18.41 17.09
CA SER A 37 -19.76 17.64 17.98
C SER A 37 -20.01 16.16 17.79
N SER A 38 -18.94 15.44 17.43
CA SER A 38 -18.93 13.99 17.37
C SER A 38 -17.64 13.46 17.97
N PRO A 39 -17.67 12.64 19.01
CA PRO A 39 -16.49 12.06 19.61
C PRO A 39 -15.78 11.06 18.65
N HIS A 40 -16.46 10.68 17.58
CA HIS A 40 -15.95 9.68 16.61
C HIS A 40 -15.02 10.26 15.53
N LEU A 41 -14.79 11.59 15.53
CA LEU A 41 -13.94 12.27 14.54
C LEU A 41 -12.62 12.77 15.13
N THR A 42 -12.25 12.32 16.33
CA THR A 42 -11.01 12.74 17.02
C THR A 42 -9.75 12.11 16.41
N ASP A 43 -9.87 10.88 15.96
CA ASP A 43 -8.78 10.07 15.40
C ASP A 43 -9.32 9.00 14.46
N SER A 44 -8.45 8.39 13.68
CA SER A 44 -8.84 7.37 12.68
C SER A 44 -9.39 6.10 13.32
N ARG A 45 -8.92 5.71 14.51
CA ARG A 45 -9.38 4.51 15.21
C ARG A 45 -10.83 4.67 15.67
N SER A 46 -11.13 5.82 16.31
CA SER A 46 -12.49 6.19 16.71
C SER A 46 -13.43 6.27 15.50
N TYR A 47 -12.94 6.86 14.38
CA TYR A 47 -13.70 6.94 13.15
C TYR A 47 -14.07 5.55 12.62
N LEU A 48 -13.11 4.65 12.47
CA LEU A 48 -13.32 3.31 11.91
C LEU A 48 -14.23 2.43 12.80
N ALA A 49 -14.04 2.51 14.11
CA ALA A 49 -14.84 1.74 15.06
C ALA A 49 -16.33 2.13 15.09
N ASN A 50 -16.66 3.35 14.67
CA ASN A 50 -18.01 3.90 14.75
C ASN A 50 -18.69 4.12 13.38
N LEU A 51 -18.19 3.45 12.33
CA LEU A 51 -18.86 3.41 11.03
C LEU A 51 -20.25 2.72 11.16
N PRO A 52 -21.28 3.18 10.44
CA PRO A 52 -21.32 4.26 9.45
C PRO A 52 -21.56 5.67 10.05
N ASP A 53 -21.80 5.80 11.36
CA ASP A 53 -22.21 7.07 11.99
C ASP A 53 -21.10 8.12 11.92
N SER A 54 -19.85 7.71 12.10
CA SER A 54 -18.68 8.57 11.96
C SER A 54 -18.49 9.09 10.53
N GLU A 55 -18.73 8.26 9.51
CA GLU A 55 -18.66 8.69 8.12
C GLU A 55 -19.73 9.73 7.79
N ARG A 56 -20.97 9.51 8.27
CA ARG A 56 -22.05 10.49 8.11
C ARG A 56 -21.68 11.83 8.77
N ALA A 57 -21.20 11.80 10.02
CA ALA A 57 -20.75 13.01 10.71
C ALA A 57 -19.59 13.71 10.00
N ALA A 58 -18.62 12.95 9.50
CA ALA A 58 -17.51 13.51 8.71
C ALA A 58 -17.99 14.18 7.43
N LYS A 59 -18.89 13.54 6.67
CA LYS A 59 -19.48 14.13 5.45
C LYS A 59 -20.22 15.43 5.72
N GLU A 60 -20.95 15.52 6.82
CA GLU A 60 -21.64 16.77 7.20
C GLU A 60 -20.67 17.92 7.46
N VAL A 61 -19.59 17.68 8.22
CA VAL A 61 -18.62 18.74 8.50
C VAL A 61 -17.74 19.07 7.30
N CYS A 62 -17.46 18.08 6.43
CA CYS A 62 -16.77 18.32 5.14
C CYS A 62 -17.62 19.21 4.21
N ALA A 63 -18.91 18.96 4.08
CA ALA A 63 -19.81 19.77 3.28
C ALA A 63 -19.87 21.23 3.77
N TRP A 64 -19.83 21.42 5.09
CA TRP A 64 -19.69 22.75 5.67
C TRP A 64 -18.33 23.37 5.27
N GLY A 65 -17.25 22.63 5.41
CA GLY A 65 -15.90 23.08 5.07
C GLY A 65 -15.74 23.50 3.60
N GLU A 66 -16.36 22.78 2.66
CA GLU A 66 -16.37 23.14 1.23
C GLU A 66 -16.98 24.53 0.99
N GLN A 67 -17.99 24.91 1.77
CA GLN A 67 -18.67 26.20 1.62
C GLN A 67 -17.95 27.35 2.37
N HIS A 68 -17.25 27.03 3.47
CA HIS A 68 -16.70 28.02 4.40
C HIS A 68 -15.16 27.96 4.52
N LEU A 69 -14.47 27.34 3.57
CA LEU A 69 -13.00 27.18 3.62
C LEU A 69 -12.27 28.53 3.81
N GLY A 70 -12.77 29.59 3.20
CA GLY A 70 -12.21 30.94 3.31
C GLY A 70 -12.36 31.61 4.70
N GLU A 71 -13.17 31.02 5.58
CA GLU A 71 -13.36 31.50 6.96
C GLU A 71 -12.37 30.85 7.94
N LEU A 72 -11.63 29.84 7.49
CA LEU A 72 -10.64 29.16 8.32
C LEU A 72 -9.36 29.97 8.42
N GLY A 73 -8.82 30.08 9.62
CA GLY A 73 -7.55 30.75 9.88
C GLY A 73 -6.33 29.92 9.42
N LYS A 74 -5.16 30.58 9.38
CA LYS A 74 -3.89 29.98 8.94
C LYS A 74 -3.45 28.74 9.73
N ASN A 75 -3.92 28.60 10.98
CA ASN A 75 -3.63 27.45 11.84
C ASN A 75 -4.79 26.45 11.91
N GLU A 76 -5.80 26.62 11.07
CA GLU A 76 -7.01 25.79 11.01
C GLU A 76 -7.12 24.99 9.71
N CYS A 77 -6.45 25.45 8.64
CA CYS A 77 -6.29 24.71 7.40
C CYS A 77 -4.87 24.94 6.85
N PHE A 78 -4.37 23.96 6.14
CA PHE A 78 -2.97 23.95 5.67
C PHE A 78 -2.93 23.53 4.21
N PRO A 79 -2.13 24.19 3.34
CA PRO A 79 -1.90 23.68 2.00
C PRO A 79 -1.45 22.21 2.05
N LEU A 80 -2.05 21.37 1.22
CA LEU A 80 -1.77 19.92 1.27
C LEU A 80 -0.29 19.59 1.02
N ASN A 81 0.39 20.42 0.25
CA ASN A 81 1.83 20.29 -0.02
C ASN A 81 2.74 20.84 1.10
N ALA A 82 2.17 21.49 2.13
CA ALA A 82 2.89 22.03 3.29
C ALA A 82 2.79 21.15 4.53
N VAL A 83 2.05 20.04 4.46
CA VAL A 83 1.93 19.06 5.55
C VAL A 83 2.68 17.79 5.20
N ARG A 84 3.10 17.05 6.22
CA ARG A 84 3.60 15.68 6.05
C ARG A 84 2.44 14.70 6.23
N LEU A 85 2.08 14.02 5.15
CA LEU A 85 1.08 12.96 5.20
C LEU A 85 1.70 11.70 5.82
N LEU A 86 0.99 11.12 6.76
CA LEU A 86 1.30 9.83 7.38
C LEU A 86 0.50 8.73 6.66
N GLU A 87 0.66 7.48 7.11
CA GLU A 87 -0.30 6.44 6.76
C GLU A 87 -1.72 6.91 7.10
N PRO A 88 -2.72 6.69 6.24
CA PRO A 88 -4.01 7.41 6.34
C PRO A 88 -4.86 7.02 7.54
N VAL A 89 -4.55 5.88 8.17
CA VAL A 89 -5.18 5.38 9.39
C VAL A 89 -4.13 4.85 10.36
N GLU A 90 -4.45 4.77 11.64
CA GLU A 90 -3.66 3.98 12.59
C GLU A 90 -3.86 2.50 12.28
N VAL A 91 -2.84 1.88 11.67
CA VAL A 91 -2.92 0.52 11.15
C VAL A 91 -2.95 -0.49 12.29
N ALA A 92 -4.03 -1.28 12.38
CA ALA A 92 -4.19 -2.33 13.39
C ALA A 92 -3.52 -3.65 12.99
N ALA A 93 -3.49 -3.94 11.70
CA ALA A 93 -2.80 -5.07 11.08
C ALA A 93 -2.61 -4.76 9.59
N LEU A 94 -1.58 -5.34 8.98
CA LEU A 94 -1.37 -5.25 7.54
C LEU A 94 -1.21 -6.65 6.97
N PHE A 95 -2.05 -6.99 5.99
CA PHE A 95 -2.06 -8.26 5.29
C PHE A 95 -1.83 -8.00 3.80
N ASP A 96 -1.00 -8.79 3.18
CA ASP A 96 -0.80 -8.75 1.74
C ASP A 96 -1.23 -10.06 1.10
N PHE A 97 -2.20 -9.97 0.19
CA PHE A 97 -2.79 -11.09 -0.51
C PHE A 97 -2.27 -11.19 -1.95
N GLY A 98 -1.91 -12.38 -2.38
CA GLY A 98 -1.50 -12.64 -3.77
C GLY A 98 -2.72 -12.83 -4.71
N LEU A 99 -3.54 -11.80 -4.94
CA LEU A 99 -4.79 -11.90 -5.70
C LEU A 99 -4.68 -11.37 -7.14
N THR A 100 -3.49 -11.29 -7.67
CA THR A 100 -3.20 -10.85 -9.04
C THR A 100 -2.44 -11.96 -9.81
N PRO A 101 -3.14 -12.97 -10.33
CA PRO A 101 -2.52 -14.17 -10.92
C PRO A 101 -1.52 -13.88 -12.02
N ARG A 102 -1.74 -12.82 -12.83
CA ARG A 102 -0.81 -12.44 -13.91
C ARG A 102 0.53 -11.95 -13.37
N HIS A 103 0.52 -11.14 -12.30
CA HIS A 103 1.77 -10.74 -11.63
C HIS A 103 2.51 -11.96 -11.07
N LEU A 104 1.81 -12.88 -10.39
CA LEU A 104 2.44 -14.09 -9.84
C LEU A 104 3.10 -14.93 -10.94
N LYS A 105 2.48 -15.02 -12.13
CA LYS A 105 3.06 -15.70 -13.29
C LYS A 105 4.31 -14.98 -13.79
N ASN A 106 4.23 -13.67 -14.06
CA ASN A 106 5.36 -12.85 -14.52
C ASN A 106 6.55 -12.95 -13.54
N SER A 107 6.24 -12.86 -12.23
CA SER A 107 7.22 -13.01 -11.16
C SER A 107 7.94 -14.37 -11.20
N ALA A 108 7.18 -15.46 -11.34
CA ALA A 108 7.75 -16.80 -11.44
C ALA A 108 8.69 -16.93 -12.64
N GLU A 109 8.33 -16.37 -13.79
CA GLU A 109 9.14 -16.39 -15.00
C GLU A 109 10.48 -15.65 -14.82
N THR A 110 10.42 -14.43 -14.25
CA THR A 110 11.64 -13.64 -14.02
C THR A 110 12.52 -14.24 -12.93
N LEU A 111 11.94 -14.66 -11.80
CA LEU A 111 12.71 -15.35 -10.75
C LEU A 111 13.37 -16.62 -11.28
N MET A 112 12.67 -17.43 -12.08
CA MET A 112 13.23 -18.64 -12.68
C MET A 112 14.40 -18.33 -13.63
N LYS A 113 14.36 -17.21 -14.36
CA LYS A 113 15.47 -16.79 -15.22
C LYS A 113 16.79 -16.65 -14.45
N TYR A 114 16.73 -16.10 -13.22
CA TYR A 114 17.91 -15.88 -12.39
C TYR A 114 18.30 -17.07 -11.52
N GLU A 115 17.34 -17.92 -11.15
CA GLU A 115 17.52 -19.00 -10.18
C GLU A 115 17.57 -20.40 -10.83
N LYS A 116 17.48 -20.52 -12.16
CA LYS A 116 17.39 -21.80 -12.88
C LYS A 116 18.51 -22.80 -12.55
N ASP A 117 19.71 -22.30 -12.24
CA ASP A 117 20.88 -23.12 -11.93
C ASP A 117 21.07 -23.29 -10.40
N ASN A 118 20.17 -22.75 -9.57
CA ASN A 118 20.22 -22.88 -8.13
C ASN A 118 19.44 -24.13 -7.68
N PRO A 119 20.13 -25.17 -7.17
CA PRO A 119 19.48 -26.45 -6.82
C PRO A 119 18.49 -26.33 -5.65
N GLN A 120 18.55 -25.26 -4.87
CA GLN A 120 17.65 -25.04 -3.74
C GLN A 120 16.35 -24.34 -4.16
N THR A 121 16.45 -23.32 -5.02
CA THR A 121 15.32 -22.46 -5.37
C THR A 121 14.61 -22.86 -6.66
N ALA A 122 15.33 -23.35 -7.67
CA ALA A 122 14.75 -23.73 -8.95
C ALA A 122 13.60 -24.75 -8.85
N PRO A 123 13.70 -25.84 -8.05
CA PRO A 123 12.60 -26.80 -7.91
C PRO A 123 11.36 -26.17 -7.24
N MET A 124 11.55 -25.26 -6.28
CA MET A 124 10.45 -24.57 -5.59
C MET A 124 9.73 -23.61 -6.52
N LEU A 125 10.47 -22.82 -7.30
CA LEU A 125 9.91 -21.89 -8.28
C LEU A 125 9.17 -22.65 -9.40
N GLN A 126 9.70 -23.80 -9.84
CA GLN A 126 9.01 -24.65 -10.82
C GLN A 126 7.72 -25.23 -10.25
N ALA A 127 7.73 -25.66 -8.98
CA ALA A 127 6.52 -26.16 -8.32
C ALA A 127 5.47 -25.02 -8.15
N PHE A 128 5.92 -23.82 -7.80
CA PHE A 128 5.05 -22.63 -7.71
C PHE A 128 4.43 -22.29 -9.08
N ALA A 129 5.25 -22.20 -10.15
CA ALA A 129 4.76 -21.94 -11.50
C ALA A 129 3.73 -23.00 -11.96
N ASN A 130 4.00 -24.28 -11.67
CA ASN A 130 3.07 -25.38 -11.97
C ASN A 130 1.77 -25.24 -11.19
N ALA A 131 1.83 -24.85 -9.92
CA ALA A 131 0.64 -24.63 -9.09
C ALA A 131 -0.24 -23.50 -9.59
N LEU A 132 0.33 -22.43 -10.14
CA LEU A 132 -0.43 -21.32 -10.75
C LEU A 132 -1.22 -21.76 -12.00
N LEU A 133 -0.74 -22.78 -12.71
CA LEU A 133 -1.38 -23.32 -13.91
C LEU A 133 -2.30 -24.50 -13.62
N ALA A 134 -2.25 -25.06 -12.41
CA ALA A 134 -3.05 -26.20 -12.04
C ALA A 134 -4.55 -25.83 -11.94
N PRO A 135 -5.46 -26.75 -12.29
CA PRO A 135 -6.89 -26.56 -12.03
C PRO A 135 -7.12 -26.31 -10.54
N LYS A 136 -7.95 -25.31 -10.23
CA LYS A 136 -8.34 -25.05 -8.85
C LYS A 136 -9.03 -26.30 -8.24
N PRO A 137 -8.72 -26.66 -7.00
CA PRO A 137 -9.41 -27.76 -6.32
C PRO A 137 -10.91 -27.43 -6.19
N LYS A 138 -11.74 -28.49 -6.14
CA LYS A 138 -13.18 -28.30 -5.92
C LYS A 138 -13.41 -27.63 -4.57
N PRO A 139 -14.32 -26.64 -4.48
CA PRO A 139 -14.66 -26.02 -3.21
C PRO A 139 -15.14 -27.06 -2.18
N VAL A 140 -14.71 -26.89 -0.95
CA VAL A 140 -15.23 -27.70 0.17
C VAL A 140 -16.50 -27.02 0.70
N PRO A 141 -17.66 -27.72 0.74
CA PRO A 141 -18.89 -27.14 1.26
C PRO A 141 -18.72 -26.54 2.66
N GLY A 142 -19.21 -25.31 2.87
CA GLY A 142 -19.13 -24.62 4.16
C GLY A 142 -17.75 -24.05 4.51
N ARG A 143 -16.79 -24.13 3.60
CA ARG A 143 -15.45 -23.55 3.76
C ARG A 143 -15.20 -22.50 2.66
N PRO A 144 -14.79 -21.26 2.99
CA PRO A 144 -14.40 -20.29 1.97
C PRO A 144 -13.16 -20.78 1.20
N GLU A 145 -12.98 -20.30 -0.03
CA GLU A 145 -11.78 -20.59 -0.82
C GLU A 145 -10.55 -20.04 -0.09
N PRO A 146 -9.50 -20.85 0.10
CA PRO A 146 -8.26 -20.38 0.70
C PRO A 146 -7.61 -19.31 -0.17
N LEU A 147 -7.41 -18.11 0.38
CA LEU A 147 -6.71 -17.03 -0.28
C LEU A 147 -5.29 -16.91 0.32
N PRO A 148 -4.23 -16.97 -0.51
CA PRO A 148 -2.86 -16.87 -0.01
C PRO A 148 -2.57 -15.44 0.43
N TYR A 149 -1.97 -15.28 1.62
CA TYR A 149 -1.49 -13.99 2.13
C TYR A 149 -0.34 -14.18 3.10
N TYR A 150 0.43 -13.13 3.31
CA TYR A 150 1.38 -13.05 4.40
C TYR A 150 1.09 -11.82 5.30
N LYS A 151 1.65 -11.84 6.51
CA LYS A 151 1.52 -10.75 7.48
C LYS A 151 2.70 -9.83 7.35
N CYS A 152 2.45 -8.57 7.05
CA CYS A 152 3.50 -7.58 6.95
C CYS A 152 4.02 -7.15 8.34
N ASN A 153 5.26 -6.73 8.39
CA ASN A 153 5.87 -6.21 9.59
C ASN A 153 5.37 -4.79 9.87
N MET A 154 4.66 -4.61 10.98
CA MET A 154 4.08 -3.34 11.37
C MET A 154 5.12 -2.23 11.64
N ASN A 155 6.39 -2.62 11.93
CA ASN A 155 7.46 -1.65 12.18
C ASN A 155 8.03 -1.01 10.90
N THR A 156 7.62 -1.46 9.73
CA THR A 156 8.12 -0.99 8.43
C THR A 156 7.12 -0.09 7.71
N ILE A 157 5.97 0.21 8.34
CA ILE A 157 4.94 1.08 7.76
C ILE A 157 5.44 2.51 7.65
N ALA A 158 5.10 3.16 6.54
CA ALA A 158 5.43 4.54 6.24
C ALA A 158 4.32 5.22 5.43
N GLY A 159 4.26 6.55 5.50
CA GLY A 159 3.33 7.39 4.73
C GLY A 159 3.90 7.91 3.41
N ASP A 160 3.24 8.93 2.86
CA ASP A 160 3.66 9.60 1.61
C ASP A 160 4.97 10.39 1.76
N GLY A 161 5.80 10.37 0.73
CA GLY A 161 7.03 11.17 0.65
C GLY A 161 8.22 10.61 1.41
N GLU A 162 8.14 9.41 1.96
CA GLU A 162 9.22 8.81 2.74
C GLU A 162 10.39 8.32 1.87
N THR A 163 11.59 8.42 2.42
CA THR A 163 12.79 7.84 1.82
C THR A 163 13.04 6.45 2.40
N VAL A 164 13.08 5.45 1.52
CA VAL A 164 13.39 4.06 1.87
C VAL A 164 14.90 3.88 1.88
N PRO A 165 15.52 3.54 3.01
CA PRO A 165 16.93 3.20 3.05
C PRO A 165 17.23 2.01 2.15
N TRP A 166 18.29 2.08 1.34
CA TRP A 166 18.72 0.93 0.55
C TRP A 166 19.42 -0.10 1.43
N PRO A 167 18.86 -1.34 1.57
CA PRO A 167 19.48 -2.35 2.41
C PRO A 167 20.79 -2.88 1.81
N ALA A 168 21.80 -3.12 2.67
CA ALA A 168 23.09 -3.61 2.22
C ALA A 168 23.05 -5.03 1.63
N TYR A 169 21.98 -5.80 1.86
CA TYR A 169 21.87 -7.20 1.46
C TYR A 169 21.22 -7.39 0.07
N THR A 170 20.83 -6.34 -0.60
CA THR A 170 20.20 -6.42 -1.93
C THR A 170 20.81 -5.46 -2.93
N SER A 171 20.87 -5.88 -4.17
CA SER A 171 21.20 -5.05 -5.34
C SER A 171 19.99 -4.72 -6.21
N ARG A 172 18.77 -5.12 -5.76
CA ARG A 172 17.53 -4.95 -6.54
C ARG A 172 16.34 -4.63 -5.63
N LEU A 173 16.12 -3.34 -5.38
CA LEU A 173 14.84 -2.87 -4.84
C LEU A 173 13.84 -2.67 -5.97
N ASP A 174 12.60 -2.93 -5.65
CA ASP A 174 11.48 -2.81 -6.56
C ASP A 174 10.23 -2.30 -5.86
N VAL A 175 9.33 -1.70 -6.61
CA VAL A 175 8.01 -1.27 -6.14
C VAL A 175 6.98 -2.37 -6.39
N GLU A 176 6.00 -2.45 -5.53
CA GLU A 176 4.81 -3.29 -5.70
C GLU A 176 3.55 -2.47 -5.41
N PRO A 177 3.06 -1.72 -6.42
CA PRO A 177 1.81 -0.98 -6.28
C PRO A 177 0.62 -1.91 -6.14
N GLU A 178 -0.17 -1.71 -5.08
CA GLU A 178 -1.33 -2.51 -4.76
C GLU A 178 -2.55 -1.65 -4.46
N LEU A 179 -3.72 -2.13 -4.84
CA LEU A 179 -4.97 -1.66 -4.25
C LEU A 179 -5.04 -2.20 -2.82
N ALA A 180 -5.33 -1.34 -1.86
CA ALA A 180 -5.56 -1.77 -0.49
C ALA A 180 -6.91 -1.30 0.03
N VAL A 181 -7.63 -2.20 0.73
CA VAL A 181 -8.87 -1.89 1.45
C VAL A 181 -8.59 -1.73 2.94
N VAL A 182 -9.24 -0.76 3.56
CA VAL A 182 -9.21 -0.56 5.01
C VAL A 182 -10.51 -1.14 5.60
N TYR A 183 -10.34 -2.06 6.54
CA TYR A 183 -11.47 -2.62 7.27
C TYR A 183 -12.00 -1.63 8.29
N GLY A 184 -13.30 -1.36 8.23
CA GLY A 184 -14.03 -0.52 9.18
C GLY A 184 -14.48 -1.32 10.41
N ASN A 185 -15.69 -1.80 10.35
CA ASN A 185 -16.26 -2.65 11.41
C ASN A 185 -17.30 -3.63 10.82
N GLU A 186 -17.96 -4.42 11.65
CA GLU A 186 -18.96 -5.40 11.21
C GLU A 186 -20.18 -4.77 10.51
N LYS A 187 -20.56 -3.51 10.84
CA LYS A 187 -21.70 -2.81 10.22
C LYS A 187 -21.32 -2.23 8.85
N GLN A 188 -20.08 -1.82 8.68
CA GLN A 188 -19.54 -1.28 7.44
C GLN A 188 -18.11 -1.80 7.28
N PRO A 189 -17.94 -3.01 6.71
CA PRO A 189 -16.62 -3.64 6.58
C PRO A 189 -15.65 -2.86 5.70
N VAL A 190 -16.11 -2.26 4.60
CA VAL A 190 -15.30 -1.40 3.74
C VAL A 190 -15.36 0.04 4.24
N ALA A 191 -14.31 0.52 4.88
CA ALA A 191 -14.17 1.92 5.25
C ALA A 191 -13.75 2.80 4.08
N GLY A 192 -12.99 2.23 3.15
CA GLY A 192 -12.46 2.89 1.96
C GLY A 192 -11.22 2.19 1.44
N PHE A 193 -10.57 2.82 0.47
CA PHE A 193 -9.40 2.30 -0.22
C PHE A 193 -8.22 3.27 -0.14
N CYS A 194 -7.02 2.73 -0.18
CA CYS A 194 -5.77 3.49 -0.28
C CYS A 194 -4.79 2.76 -1.23
N ILE A 195 -3.66 3.41 -1.51
CA ILE A 195 -2.55 2.75 -2.20
C ILE A 195 -1.68 2.08 -1.14
N PHE A 196 -1.27 0.85 -1.41
CA PHE A 196 -0.19 0.16 -0.73
C PHE A 196 0.96 -0.04 -1.72
N ASN A 197 2.18 0.25 -1.32
CA ASN A 197 3.39 -0.03 -2.08
C ASN A 197 4.28 -0.92 -1.21
N ASP A 198 4.31 -2.22 -1.53
CA ASP A 198 5.04 -3.25 -0.82
C ASP A 198 6.43 -3.43 -1.40
N ILE A 199 7.36 -2.55 -1.01
CA ILE A 199 8.70 -2.52 -1.56
C ILE A 199 9.45 -3.82 -1.26
N SER A 200 10.10 -4.37 -2.31
CA SER A 200 10.65 -5.71 -2.31
C SER A 200 12.12 -5.76 -2.70
N ALA A 201 12.90 -6.57 -1.99
CA ALA A 201 14.27 -6.93 -2.35
C ALA A 201 14.25 -8.21 -3.19
N ARG A 202 14.42 -8.09 -4.51
CA ARG A 202 14.14 -9.17 -5.46
C ARG A 202 15.17 -10.28 -5.50
N ASP A 203 16.44 -9.95 -5.34
CA ASP A 203 17.54 -10.91 -5.44
C ASP A 203 17.71 -11.82 -4.20
N VAL A 204 16.87 -11.62 -3.18
CA VAL A 204 16.74 -12.53 -2.02
C VAL A 204 15.38 -13.24 -1.97
N GLN A 205 14.39 -12.79 -2.75
CA GLN A 205 13.00 -13.25 -2.68
C GLN A 205 12.85 -14.76 -2.88
N ALA A 206 13.52 -15.34 -3.89
CA ALA A 206 13.40 -16.76 -4.19
C ALA A 206 13.83 -17.67 -3.04
N THR A 207 14.77 -17.24 -2.21
CA THR A 207 15.26 -18.01 -1.05
C THR A 207 14.30 -18.00 0.14
N GLU A 208 13.32 -17.09 0.14
CA GLU A 208 12.40 -16.87 1.26
C GLU A 208 10.98 -17.38 0.99
N PHE A 209 10.70 -17.95 -0.17
CA PHE A 209 9.35 -18.46 -0.52
C PHE A 209 8.73 -19.40 0.50
N VAL A 210 9.56 -20.17 1.23
CA VAL A 210 9.09 -21.09 2.26
C VAL A 210 9.05 -20.45 3.64
N GLY A 211 9.83 -19.41 3.87
CA GLY A 211 10.07 -18.82 5.20
C GLY A 211 9.28 -17.55 5.51
N GLY A 212 8.59 -16.94 4.55
CA GLY A 212 7.70 -15.81 4.79
C GLY A 212 8.32 -14.43 4.54
N PHE A 213 9.16 -14.25 3.53
CA PHE A 213 9.60 -12.95 2.99
C PHE A 213 10.23 -11.93 3.97
N CYS A 214 11.13 -12.38 4.86
CA CYS A 214 11.75 -11.50 5.86
C CYS A 214 12.63 -10.41 5.24
N LEU A 215 13.78 -10.79 4.64
CA LEU A 215 14.67 -9.81 3.98
C LEU A 215 14.05 -9.18 2.74
N THR A 216 13.14 -9.91 2.09
CA THR A 216 12.44 -9.44 0.90
C THR A 216 11.57 -8.23 1.21
N LYS A 217 10.89 -8.21 2.36
CA LYS A 217 9.79 -7.29 2.68
C LYS A 217 10.01 -6.44 3.93
N ASP A 218 10.78 -6.91 4.92
CA ASP A 218 10.89 -6.27 6.24
C ASP A 218 11.94 -5.15 6.30
N MET A 219 12.19 -4.48 5.18
CA MET A 219 13.08 -3.32 5.18
C MET A 219 12.40 -2.09 5.79
N ALA A 220 13.19 -1.22 6.41
CA ALA A 220 12.68 0.01 7.00
C ALA A 220 11.91 0.85 5.99
N LYS A 221 10.68 1.26 6.33
CA LYS A 221 9.77 2.04 5.46
C LYS A 221 9.37 1.33 4.16
N GLY A 222 9.49 0.00 4.11
CA GLY A 222 9.16 -0.81 2.92
C GLY A 222 7.67 -0.94 2.68
N ASN A 223 6.84 -0.91 3.73
CA ASN A 223 5.38 -1.00 3.62
C ASN A 223 4.77 0.41 3.60
N GLN A 224 4.56 0.99 2.42
CA GLN A 224 4.07 2.36 2.30
C GLN A 224 2.57 2.41 2.03
N LEU A 225 1.85 3.23 2.81
CA LEU A 225 0.40 3.37 2.74
C LEU A 225 0.01 4.83 2.54
N GLY A 226 -0.92 5.09 1.64
CA GLY A 226 -1.44 6.44 1.46
C GLY A 226 -1.89 6.76 0.03
N PRO A 227 -1.89 8.04 -0.33
CA PRO A 227 -1.76 9.21 0.55
C PRO A 227 -3.03 9.47 1.37
N TYR A 228 -4.17 8.84 0.99
CA TYR A 228 -5.50 9.07 1.57
C TYR A 228 -6.18 7.73 1.88
N LEU A 229 -7.08 7.72 2.87
CA LEU A 229 -8.21 6.80 2.90
C LEU A 229 -9.34 7.45 2.09
N VAL A 230 -9.66 6.86 0.94
CA VAL A 230 -10.72 7.37 0.05
C VAL A 230 -11.98 6.54 0.25
N THR A 231 -13.08 7.20 0.63
CA THR A 231 -14.36 6.53 0.87
C THR A 231 -14.95 5.96 -0.41
N LEU A 232 -15.77 4.91 -0.31
CA LEU A 232 -16.27 4.16 -1.45
C LEU A 232 -17.06 5.02 -2.45
N ASP A 233 -17.85 5.96 -1.96
CA ASP A 233 -18.60 6.91 -2.80
C ASP A 233 -17.70 7.83 -3.63
N GLU A 234 -16.52 8.16 -3.13
CA GLU A 234 -15.49 8.96 -3.84
C GLU A 234 -14.72 8.10 -4.84
N VAL A 235 -14.36 6.87 -4.48
CA VAL A 235 -13.63 5.95 -5.38
C VAL A 235 -14.51 5.51 -6.55
N GLY A 236 -15.78 5.22 -6.31
CA GLY A 236 -16.67 4.56 -7.27
C GLY A 236 -16.34 3.07 -7.40
N ASP A 237 -15.86 2.62 -8.56
CA ASP A 237 -15.44 1.23 -8.75
C ASP A 237 -13.93 1.07 -8.49
N PRO A 238 -13.52 0.51 -7.33
CA PRO A 238 -12.11 0.33 -7.00
C PRO A 238 -11.41 -0.74 -7.84
N TYR A 239 -12.17 -1.59 -8.52
CA TYR A 239 -11.65 -2.70 -9.33
C TYR A 239 -11.54 -2.36 -10.83
N ASN A 240 -11.54 -1.07 -11.17
CA ASN A 240 -11.34 -0.60 -12.55
C ASN A 240 -10.60 0.74 -12.57
N LEU A 241 -9.53 0.87 -11.77
CA LEU A 241 -8.72 2.07 -11.68
C LEU A 241 -7.46 1.91 -12.52
N LYS A 242 -7.09 2.96 -13.24
CA LYS A 242 -5.80 3.05 -13.93
C LYS A 242 -4.68 3.24 -12.92
N VAL A 243 -3.57 2.53 -13.13
CA VAL A 243 -2.36 2.61 -12.30
C VAL A 243 -1.18 3.05 -13.14
N THR A 244 -0.38 3.98 -12.63
CA THR A 244 0.83 4.46 -13.29
C THR A 244 1.95 4.61 -12.27
N VAL A 245 3.13 4.11 -12.62
CA VAL A 245 4.37 4.32 -11.87
C VAL A 245 5.27 5.25 -12.67
N VAL A 246 5.65 6.37 -12.05
CA VAL A 246 6.58 7.36 -12.60
C VAL A 246 7.89 7.27 -11.82
N VAL A 247 9.00 7.20 -12.51
CA VAL A 247 10.35 7.15 -11.94
C VAL A 247 11.15 8.33 -12.51
N ASN A 248 11.69 9.18 -11.66
CA ASN A 248 12.45 10.37 -12.03
C ASN A 248 11.72 11.26 -13.06
N GLY A 249 10.41 11.45 -12.87
CA GLY A 249 9.55 12.26 -13.74
C GLY A 249 9.10 11.57 -15.04
N HIS A 250 9.50 10.34 -15.31
CA HIS A 250 9.12 9.60 -16.52
C HIS A 250 8.21 8.42 -16.19
N ALA A 251 7.12 8.26 -16.94
CA ALA A 251 6.24 7.10 -16.82
C ALA A 251 7.04 5.83 -17.16
N LYS A 252 7.13 4.91 -16.19
CA LYS A 252 7.89 3.67 -16.32
C LYS A 252 6.99 2.44 -16.47
N TYR A 253 5.95 2.32 -15.64
CA TYR A 253 5.04 1.17 -15.65
C TYR A 253 3.58 1.64 -15.65
N GLN A 254 2.69 0.81 -16.21
CA GLN A 254 1.26 1.06 -16.23
C GLN A 254 0.47 -0.25 -16.08
N GLY A 255 -0.67 -0.19 -15.40
CA GLY A 255 -1.56 -1.33 -15.17
C GLY A 255 -2.96 -0.89 -14.77
N SER A 256 -3.74 -1.84 -14.26
CA SER A 256 -5.12 -1.61 -13.83
C SER A 256 -5.48 -2.51 -12.65
N THR A 257 -6.31 -1.99 -11.74
CA THR A 257 -6.90 -2.79 -10.65
C THR A 257 -7.92 -3.82 -11.14
N SER A 258 -8.30 -3.80 -12.42
CA SER A 258 -9.16 -4.85 -13.02
C SER A 258 -8.51 -6.24 -13.07
N GLU A 259 -7.23 -6.32 -12.82
CA GLU A 259 -6.47 -7.58 -12.71
C GLU A 259 -6.61 -8.28 -11.34
N VAL A 260 -7.21 -7.61 -10.36
CA VAL A 260 -7.49 -8.20 -9.04
C VAL A 260 -8.61 -9.24 -9.17
N SER A 261 -8.33 -10.46 -8.74
CA SER A 261 -9.21 -11.62 -8.97
C SER A 261 -10.35 -11.78 -7.96
N HIS A 262 -10.28 -11.09 -6.82
CA HIS A 262 -11.26 -11.18 -5.72
C HIS A 262 -11.62 -9.80 -5.20
N LYS A 263 -12.78 -9.69 -4.56
CA LYS A 263 -13.25 -8.43 -3.96
C LYS A 263 -13.02 -8.40 -2.45
N ALA A 264 -13.23 -7.24 -1.85
CA ALA A 264 -13.07 -7.05 -0.41
C ALA A 264 -13.93 -8.03 0.41
N GLU A 265 -15.14 -8.34 -0.06
CA GLU A 265 -16.06 -9.26 0.60
C GLU A 265 -15.49 -10.68 0.67
N ASP A 266 -14.83 -11.15 -0.38
CA ASP A 266 -14.20 -12.48 -0.41
C ASP A 266 -13.05 -12.56 0.60
N VAL A 267 -12.24 -11.52 0.65
CA VAL A 267 -11.10 -11.41 1.58
C VAL A 267 -11.60 -11.34 3.03
N PHE A 268 -12.63 -10.54 3.30
CA PHE A 268 -13.21 -10.44 4.64
C PHE A 268 -13.88 -11.75 5.07
N ALA A 269 -14.57 -12.45 4.16
CA ALA A 269 -15.13 -13.78 4.43
C ALA A 269 -14.02 -14.78 4.80
N TRP A 270 -12.89 -14.77 4.08
CA TRP A 270 -11.74 -15.62 4.39
C TRP A 270 -11.11 -15.28 5.74
N LEU A 271 -10.83 -14.00 6.01
CA LEU A 271 -10.27 -13.56 7.30
C LEU A 271 -11.23 -13.85 8.45
N GLY A 272 -12.51 -13.58 8.29
CA GLY A 272 -13.55 -13.79 9.29
C GLY A 272 -13.77 -15.26 9.64
N PHE A 273 -13.45 -16.18 8.73
CA PHE A 273 -13.49 -17.62 9.01
C PHE A 273 -12.45 -18.06 10.06
N MET A 274 -11.34 -17.34 10.18
CA MET A 274 -10.27 -17.59 11.15
C MET A 274 -10.41 -16.68 12.38
N ALA A 275 -10.34 -15.37 12.14
CA ALA A 275 -10.47 -14.33 13.16
C ALA A 275 -10.83 -13.03 12.45
N HIS A 276 -11.91 -12.38 12.87
CA HIS A 276 -12.34 -11.12 12.27
C HIS A 276 -11.22 -10.07 12.31
N PRO A 277 -11.00 -9.32 11.21
CA PRO A 277 -10.09 -8.20 11.22
C PRO A 277 -10.58 -7.13 12.20
N LYS A 278 -9.64 -6.40 12.79
CA LYS A 278 -9.96 -5.26 13.67
C LYS A 278 -10.16 -3.99 12.84
N PRO A 279 -10.97 -3.02 13.30
CA PRO A 279 -11.01 -1.70 12.68
C PRO A 279 -9.61 -1.13 12.47
N GLY A 280 -9.29 -0.69 11.25
CA GLY A 280 -7.96 -0.24 10.87
C GLY A 280 -7.03 -1.35 10.34
N SER A 281 -7.49 -2.60 10.21
CA SER A 281 -6.76 -3.58 9.43
C SER A 281 -6.72 -3.15 7.97
N VAL A 282 -5.54 -3.14 7.37
CA VAL A 282 -5.30 -2.80 5.96
C VAL A 282 -4.96 -4.08 5.21
N ILE A 283 -5.56 -4.27 4.05
CA ILE A 283 -5.42 -5.48 3.25
C ILE A 283 -5.04 -5.10 1.82
N GLY A 284 -3.82 -5.41 1.41
CA GLY A 284 -3.36 -5.37 0.03
C GLY A 284 -3.96 -6.53 -0.78
N PHE A 285 -4.28 -6.27 -2.03
CA PHE A 285 -4.86 -7.29 -2.94
C PHE A 285 -3.82 -7.97 -3.82
N GLY A 286 -2.56 -7.63 -3.66
CA GLY A 286 -1.46 -8.09 -4.51
C GLY A 286 -1.07 -7.08 -5.58
N THR A 287 0.19 -7.17 -5.97
CA THR A 287 0.82 -6.25 -6.91
C THR A 287 0.07 -6.15 -8.23
N ILE A 288 -0.23 -4.93 -8.67
CA ILE A 288 -0.84 -4.69 -9.98
C ILE A 288 0.12 -5.15 -11.08
N PRO A 289 -0.31 -6.07 -11.96
CA PRO A 289 0.54 -6.57 -13.05
C PRO A 289 1.05 -5.46 -13.94
N ASP A 290 2.25 -5.64 -14.47
CA ASP A 290 2.99 -4.68 -15.30
C ASP A 290 3.39 -3.37 -14.59
N CYS A 291 3.19 -3.27 -13.26
CA CYS A 291 3.54 -2.09 -12.48
C CYS A 291 4.81 -2.23 -11.62
N THR A 292 5.60 -3.27 -11.83
CA THR A 292 6.81 -3.59 -11.07
C THR A 292 7.98 -3.96 -11.98
N GLY A 293 9.18 -3.72 -11.53
CA GLY A 293 10.40 -4.10 -12.26
C GLY A 293 10.54 -5.60 -12.45
N LEU A 294 10.01 -6.39 -11.53
CA LEU A 294 10.04 -7.86 -11.65
C LEU A 294 9.25 -8.36 -12.86
N ASP A 295 8.12 -7.73 -13.19
CA ASP A 295 7.31 -8.11 -14.36
C ASP A 295 8.01 -7.83 -15.70
N HIS A 296 8.94 -6.87 -15.73
CA HIS A 296 9.65 -6.43 -16.94
C HIS A 296 11.14 -6.79 -16.97
N ASP A 297 11.66 -7.40 -15.88
CA ASP A 297 13.11 -7.56 -15.67
C ASP A 297 13.89 -6.23 -15.82
N ASP A 298 13.26 -5.13 -15.35
CA ASP A 298 13.79 -3.75 -15.45
C ASP A 298 13.61 -3.01 -14.12
N PHE A 299 14.61 -3.09 -13.26
CA PHE A 299 14.56 -2.64 -11.88
C PHE A 299 14.94 -1.16 -11.72
N ILE A 300 14.45 -0.54 -10.63
CA ILE A 300 14.70 0.84 -10.28
C ILE A 300 16.10 0.99 -9.67
N ASP A 301 16.76 2.11 -9.95
CA ASP A 301 18.09 2.42 -9.46
C ASP A 301 18.06 3.16 -8.11
N PRO A 302 19.16 3.10 -7.32
CA PRO A 302 19.31 3.93 -6.14
C PRO A 302 19.20 5.43 -6.45
N GLY A 303 18.69 6.19 -5.48
CA GLY A 303 18.48 7.63 -5.60
C GLY A 303 17.22 8.03 -6.37
N ALA A 304 16.50 7.08 -6.95
CA ALA A 304 15.30 7.35 -7.74
C ALA A 304 14.15 7.94 -6.92
N GLU A 305 13.47 8.92 -7.51
CA GLU A 305 12.18 9.44 -7.04
C GLU A 305 11.05 8.68 -7.72
N ILE A 306 10.09 8.22 -6.94
CA ILE A 306 9.04 7.32 -7.39
C ILE A 306 7.68 7.89 -7.05
N GLN A 307 6.75 7.83 -7.99
CA GLN A 307 5.35 8.21 -7.80
C GLN A 307 4.47 7.06 -8.27
N VAL A 308 3.65 6.55 -7.38
CA VAL A 308 2.66 5.52 -7.64
C VAL A 308 1.30 6.16 -7.62
N THR A 309 0.65 6.25 -8.77
CA THR A 309 -0.66 6.90 -8.93
C THR A 309 -1.72 5.86 -9.24
N PHE A 310 -2.77 5.83 -8.43
CA PHE A 310 -4.02 5.16 -8.75
C PHE A 310 -5.09 6.20 -9.04
N GLU A 311 -5.80 6.03 -10.14
CA GLU A 311 -6.93 6.88 -10.46
C GLU A 311 -7.87 6.99 -9.25
N ARG A 312 -8.32 8.20 -8.90
CA ARG A 312 -9.18 8.53 -7.75
C ARG A 312 -8.58 8.31 -6.35
N LEU A 313 -7.55 7.46 -6.19
CA LEU A 313 -6.90 7.28 -4.87
C LEU A 313 -5.76 8.29 -4.63
N GLY A 314 -5.26 8.94 -5.68
CA GLY A 314 -4.18 9.92 -5.59
C GLY A 314 -2.82 9.35 -5.95
N THR A 315 -1.75 9.99 -5.45
CA THR A 315 -0.36 9.62 -5.74
C THR A 315 0.41 9.42 -4.45
N LEU A 316 0.89 8.21 -4.24
CA LEU A 316 1.83 7.86 -3.16
C LEU A 316 3.26 8.04 -3.69
N ARG A 317 4.09 8.78 -2.94
CA ARG A 317 5.46 9.13 -3.32
C ARG A 317 6.45 8.45 -2.41
N CYS A 318 7.58 8.07 -2.98
CA CYS A 318 8.75 7.68 -2.19
C CYS A 318 10.04 7.97 -2.94
N ARG A 319 11.15 7.78 -2.25
CA ARG A 319 12.48 7.81 -2.83
C ARG A 319 13.27 6.60 -2.36
N PHE A 320 14.01 5.95 -3.25
CA PHE A 320 15.03 5.00 -2.84
C PHE A 320 16.31 5.75 -2.49
N ALA A 321 16.84 5.55 -1.29
CA ALA A 321 18.11 6.12 -0.92
C ALA A 321 19.27 5.53 -1.74
N GLU A 322 20.37 6.24 -1.84
CA GLU A 322 21.65 5.65 -2.25
C GLU A 322 22.13 4.70 -1.14
N PRO A 323 22.75 3.55 -1.48
CA PRO A 323 23.45 2.74 -0.50
C PRO A 323 24.49 3.55 0.28
N THR A 324 24.49 3.44 1.61
CA THR A 324 25.43 4.17 2.48
C THR A 324 26.79 3.49 2.63
N GLY A 325 26.99 2.32 2.03
CA GLY A 325 28.23 1.54 2.10
C GLY A 325 28.24 0.43 1.04
N LYS A 326 29.18 -0.49 1.20
CA LYS A 326 29.30 -1.66 0.32
C LYS A 326 28.08 -2.57 0.46
N LEU A 327 27.57 -3.02 -0.68
CA LEU A 327 26.54 -4.05 -0.72
C LEU A 327 27.15 -5.44 -0.56
N LEU A 328 26.41 -6.32 0.08
CA LEU A 328 26.78 -7.74 0.18
C LEU A 328 26.71 -8.38 -1.22
N PRO A 329 27.47 -9.46 -1.45
CA PRO A 329 27.41 -10.19 -2.70
C PRO A 329 25.98 -10.66 -3.00
N SER A 330 25.50 -10.38 -4.21
CA SER A 330 24.22 -10.89 -4.72
C SER A 330 24.44 -12.20 -5.47
N ARG A 331 23.47 -13.12 -5.41
CA ARG A 331 23.44 -14.31 -6.27
C ARG A 331 23.13 -13.97 -7.72
N TRP A 332 22.42 -12.87 -7.94
CA TRP A 332 22.09 -12.42 -9.28
C TRP A 332 23.23 -11.57 -9.87
N PRO A 333 23.39 -11.55 -11.19
CA PRO A 333 24.38 -10.70 -11.83
C PRO A 333 24.22 -9.24 -11.43
N VAL A 334 25.30 -8.61 -11.00
CA VAL A 334 25.29 -7.20 -10.61
C VAL A 334 25.08 -6.33 -11.85
N ARG A 335 24.05 -5.47 -11.83
CA ARG A 335 23.79 -4.52 -12.92
C ARG A 335 24.92 -3.49 -13.02
N PRO A 336 25.26 -2.99 -14.23
CA PRO A 336 26.36 -2.04 -14.41
C PRO A 336 26.31 -0.84 -13.46
N GLN A 337 25.13 -0.22 -13.29
CA GLN A 337 24.91 0.94 -12.41
C GLN A 337 25.08 0.62 -10.92
N MET A 338 25.01 -0.67 -10.55
CA MET A 338 25.20 -1.13 -9.16
C MET A 338 26.63 -1.50 -8.84
N GLN A 339 27.50 -1.67 -9.83
CA GLN A 339 28.89 -2.12 -9.64
C GLN A 339 29.66 -1.24 -8.66
N LYS A 340 29.48 0.09 -8.71
CA LYS A 340 30.13 1.06 -7.83
C LYS A 340 29.88 0.80 -6.33
N TYR A 341 28.83 0.05 -5.97
CA TYR A 341 28.52 -0.28 -4.59
C TYR A 341 29.03 -1.66 -4.14
N HIS A 342 29.59 -2.45 -5.05
CA HIS A 342 30.15 -3.77 -4.75
C HIS A 342 31.70 -3.80 -4.75
N VAL A 343 32.34 -2.70 -5.07
CA VAL A 343 33.82 -2.59 -5.17
C VAL A 343 34.45 -2.26 -3.81
#